data_f6c5adae6a2450c4427d0d7547050daf
#
_entry.id   f6c5adae6a2450c4427d0d7547050daf
#
_cell.length_a   1.000
_cell.length_b   1.000
_cell.length_c   1.000
_cell.angle_alpha   90.00
_cell.angle_beta   90.00
_cell.angle_gamma   90.00
#
_symmetry.space_group_name_H-M   'P 1'
#
loop_
_entity.id
_entity.type
_entity.pdbx_description
1 polymer ?
#
loop_
_entity_poly.entity_id
_entity_poly.type
_entity_poly.pdbx_seq_one_letter_code
_entity_poly.pdbx_strand_id
1 'polypeptide(L)'
;MRICTPVAALVDTNVLVYRFDSRFPDKQRTATDLLRRGIADDSIRLPHQAIVEFVAVVTRPVDKGRSLLSPDDARREAEEMLNQFVVLYPSEAIVRTALRGAAAYQLSWFDAHLWAYAEHYGMRELLSEDFQHERMYGSVRVVDPFQIQS
;
A
#
# COMPACT_ATOMS: atom_id res chain seq x y z
N MET A 1 -21.70 21.71 -13.53
CA MET A 1 -21.27 21.44 -12.16
C MET A 1 -20.16 20.39 -12.18
N ARG A 2 -19.05 20.70 -11.56
CA ARG A 2 -17.95 19.76 -11.50
C ARG A 2 -18.18 18.75 -10.39
N ILE A 3 -18.20 17.48 -10.75
CA ILE A 3 -18.19 16.42 -9.76
C ILE A 3 -16.72 16.15 -9.42
N CYS A 4 -16.32 16.48 -8.19
CA CYS A 4 -15.00 16.16 -7.71
C CYS A 4 -14.96 14.69 -7.31
N THR A 5 -14.33 13.85 -8.13
CA THR A 5 -13.96 12.50 -7.70
C THR A 5 -12.76 12.60 -6.78
N PRO A 6 -12.76 11.90 -5.62
CA PRO A 6 -11.57 11.86 -4.77
C PRO A 6 -10.38 11.36 -5.58
N VAL A 7 -9.20 11.99 -5.37
CA VAL A 7 -7.96 11.52 -5.99
C VAL A 7 -7.60 10.20 -5.33
N ALA A 8 -7.44 9.16 -6.13
CA ALA A 8 -7.07 7.86 -5.60
C ALA A 8 -5.61 7.85 -5.14
N ALA A 9 -5.35 7.18 -4.03
CA ALA A 9 -4.01 6.99 -3.47
C ALA A 9 -3.59 5.53 -3.61
N LEU A 10 -2.31 5.30 -3.85
CA LEU A 10 -1.72 3.97 -3.82
C LEU A 10 -1.36 3.63 -2.37
N VAL A 11 -1.58 2.39 -1.97
CA VAL A 11 -1.33 1.93 -0.60
C VAL A 11 -0.23 0.88 -0.58
N ASP A 12 0.75 1.08 0.32
CA ASP A 12 1.83 0.12 0.56
C ASP A 12 1.33 -1.08 1.37
N THR A 13 2.05 -2.18 1.25
CA THR A 13 1.79 -3.44 1.93
C THR A 13 1.61 -3.30 3.43
N ASN A 14 2.44 -2.47 4.09
CA ASN A 14 2.38 -2.33 5.54
C ASN A 14 1.00 -1.84 6.04
N VAL A 15 0.33 -0.99 5.26
CA VAL A 15 -1.02 -0.52 5.62
C VAL A 15 -2.01 -1.69 5.63
N LEU A 16 -1.90 -2.58 4.65
CA LEU A 16 -2.75 -3.78 4.59
C LEU A 16 -2.48 -4.71 5.77
N VAL A 17 -1.21 -4.87 6.13
CA VAL A 17 -0.78 -5.77 7.21
C VAL A 17 -1.24 -5.25 8.58
N TYR A 18 -1.11 -3.94 8.85
CA TYR A 18 -1.48 -3.36 10.15
C TYR A 18 -2.94 -3.59 10.48
N ARG A 19 -3.81 -3.72 9.49
CA ARG A 19 -5.22 -4.03 9.73
C ARG A 19 -5.40 -5.31 10.56
N PHE A 20 -4.46 -6.23 10.47
CA PHE A 20 -4.51 -7.54 11.13
C PHE A 20 -3.49 -7.68 12.25
N ASP A 21 -2.83 -6.60 12.64
CA ASP A 21 -1.73 -6.66 13.62
C ASP A 21 -2.12 -5.98 14.93
N SER A 22 -2.63 -6.78 15.86
CA SER A 22 -3.08 -6.29 17.17
C SER A 22 -1.93 -5.86 18.09
N ARG A 23 -0.68 -6.13 17.73
CA ARG A 23 0.48 -5.66 18.49
C ARG A 23 0.62 -4.14 18.44
N PHE A 24 0.05 -3.51 17.41
CA PHE A 24 0.08 -2.07 17.19
C PHE A 24 -1.35 -1.54 17.08
N PRO A 25 -2.08 -1.43 18.22
CA PRO A 25 -3.53 -1.16 18.16
C PRO A 25 -3.88 0.20 17.53
N ASP A 26 -3.05 1.22 17.70
CA ASP A 26 -3.31 2.53 17.09
C ASP A 26 -3.14 2.46 15.57
N LYS A 27 -2.08 1.81 15.09
CA LYS A 27 -1.86 1.62 13.66
C LYS A 27 -2.94 0.73 13.05
N GLN A 28 -3.37 -0.30 13.78
CA GLN A 28 -4.45 -1.17 13.35
C GLN A 28 -5.74 -0.38 13.13
N ARG A 29 -6.10 0.51 14.05
CA ARG A 29 -7.28 1.37 13.91
C ARG A 29 -7.16 2.29 12.70
N THR A 30 -6.03 2.97 12.58
CA THR A 30 -5.78 3.89 11.46
C THR A 30 -5.88 3.17 10.13
N ALA A 31 -5.22 2.02 10.00
CA ALA A 31 -5.26 1.22 8.77
C ALA A 31 -6.68 0.75 8.45
N THR A 32 -7.40 0.24 9.45
CA THR A 32 -8.76 -0.25 9.26
C THR A 32 -9.69 0.87 8.78
N ASP A 33 -9.63 2.05 9.40
CA ASP A 33 -10.47 3.19 9.03
C ASP A 33 -10.13 3.72 7.65
N LEU A 34 -8.83 3.82 7.34
CA LEU A 34 -8.35 4.29 6.04
C LEU A 34 -8.83 3.37 4.92
N LEU A 35 -8.68 2.07 5.09
CA LEU A 35 -9.08 1.09 4.06
C LEU A 35 -10.59 1.02 3.92
N ARG A 36 -11.34 1.11 5.01
CA ARG A 36 -12.80 1.15 4.97
C ARG A 36 -13.31 2.35 4.20
N ARG A 37 -12.76 3.54 4.47
CA ARG A 37 -13.12 4.76 3.74
C ARG A 37 -12.75 4.66 2.28
N GLY A 38 -11.56 4.10 2.00
CA GLY A 38 -11.09 3.92 0.63
C GLY A 38 -11.96 3.00 -0.20
N ILE A 39 -12.55 1.97 0.42
CA ILE A 39 -13.53 1.10 -0.24
C ILE A 39 -14.82 1.89 -0.51
N ALA A 40 -15.30 2.62 0.49
CA ALA A 40 -16.58 3.33 0.39
C ALA A 40 -16.57 4.42 -0.68
N ASP A 41 -15.47 5.16 -0.84
CA ASP A 41 -15.37 6.28 -1.79
C ASP A 41 -14.51 5.98 -3.03
N ASP A 42 -14.05 4.74 -3.17
CA ASP A 42 -13.21 4.29 -4.29
C ASP A 42 -11.94 5.14 -4.44
N SER A 43 -11.32 5.51 -3.32
CA SER A 43 -10.17 6.42 -3.30
C SER A 43 -8.83 5.71 -3.08
N ILE A 44 -8.79 4.38 -3.10
CA ILE A 44 -7.57 3.60 -2.89
C ILE A 44 -7.35 2.65 -4.07
N ARG A 45 -6.08 2.53 -4.46
CA ARG A 45 -5.62 1.54 -5.43
C ARG A 45 -4.55 0.69 -4.75
N LEU A 46 -4.55 -0.61 -5.06
CA LEU A 46 -3.53 -1.53 -4.55
C LEU A 46 -2.60 -1.95 -5.70
N PRO A 47 -1.28 -1.87 -5.51
CA PRO A 47 -0.39 -2.50 -6.48
C PRO A 47 -0.44 -4.02 -6.30
N HIS A 48 -0.35 -4.75 -7.38
CA HIS A 48 -0.27 -6.22 -7.36
C HIS A 48 0.80 -6.69 -6.34
N GLN A 49 1.94 -6.01 -6.31
CA GLN A 49 3.04 -6.30 -5.38
C GLN A 49 2.55 -6.35 -3.93
N ALA A 50 1.66 -5.42 -3.53
CA ALA A 50 1.19 -5.36 -2.14
C ALA A 50 0.39 -6.59 -1.75
N ILE A 51 -0.39 -7.15 -2.67
CA ILE A 51 -1.16 -8.36 -2.38
C ILE A 51 -0.22 -9.57 -2.21
N VAL A 52 0.78 -9.68 -3.09
CA VAL A 52 1.77 -10.76 -3.02
C VAL A 52 2.54 -10.68 -1.70
N GLU A 53 3.03 -9.50 -1.35
CA GLU A 53 3.76 -9.30 -0.09
C GLU A 53 2.87 -9.50 1.13
N PHE A 54 1.62 -9.06 1.07
CA PHE A 54 0.66 -9.22 2.16
C PHE A 54 0.55 -10.70 2.58
N VAL A 55 0.28 -11.58 1.63
CA VAL A 55 0.14 -13.01 1.93
C VAL A 55 1.43 -13.57 2.55
N ALA A 56 2.59 -13.18 2.02
CA ALA A 56 3.87 -13.64 2.54
C ALA A 56 4.11 -13.16 3.98
N VAL A 57 3.78 -11.91 4.27
CA VAL A 57 4.04 -11.31 5.59
C VAL A 57 3.09 -11.84 6.65
N VAL A 58 1.77 -11.89 6.37
CA VAL A 58 0.78 -12.25 7.40
C VAL A 58 0.82 -13.74 7.76
N THR A 59 1.38 -14.58 6.87
CA THR A 59 1.53 -16.03 7.13
C THR A 59 2.88 -16.39 7.74
N ARG A 60 3.80 -15.42 7.86
CA ARG A 60 5.12 -15.63 8.46
C ARG A 60 5.01 -15.57 9.98
N PRO A 61 5.73 -16.44 10.72
CA PRO A 61 5.73 -16.33 12.18
C PRO A 61 6.30 -15.00 12.67
N VAL A 62 5.59 -14.34 13.59
CA VAL A 62 5.99 -13.04 14.16
C VAL A 62 6.20 -13.10 15.67
N ASP A 63 5.55 -14.02 16.36
CA ASP A 63 5.67 -14.19 17.81
C ASP A 63 5.39 -15.63 18.20
N LYS A 64 6.37 -16.28 18.87
CA LYS A 64 6.24 -17.64 19.40
C LYS A 64 5.71 -18.65 18.38
N GLY A 65 6.13 -18.52 17.11
CA GLY A 65 5.68 -19.38 16.04
C GLY A 65 4.30 -19.08 15.48
N ARG A 66 3.64 -18.01 15.97
CA ARG A 66 2.33 -17.60 15.47
C ARG A 66 2.48 -16.57 14.36
N SER A 67 1.68 -16.73 13.31
CA SER A 67 1.53 -15.73 12.26
C SER A 67 0.34 -14.82 12.57
N LEU A 68 0.26 -13.68 11.88
CA LEU A 68 -0.89 -12.78 12.02
C LEU A 68 -2.18 -13.44 11.53
N LEU A 69 -2.10 -14.17 10.43
CA LEU A 69 -3.22 -14.91 9.85
C LEU A 69 -2.79 -16.34 9.54
N SER A 70 -3.76 -17.26 9.61
CA SER A 70 -3.55 -18.60 9.05
C SER A 70 -3.44 -18.53 7.53
N PRO A 71 -2.86 -19.55 6.86
CA PRO A 71 -2.84 -19.57 5.39
C PRO A 71 -4.24 -19.46 4.77
N ASP A 72 -5.25 -20.10 5.37
CA ASP A 72 -6.62 -20.04 4.86
C ASP A 72 -7.21 -18.63 4.98
N ASP A 73 -7.02 -17.99 6.12
CA ASP A 73 -7.50 -16.62 6.33
C ASP A 73 -6.78 -15.63 5.43
N ALA A 74 -5.46 -15.80 5.25
CA ALA A 74 -4.68 -14.94 4.36
C ALA A 74 -5.19 -15.02 2.92
N ARG A 75 -5.49 -16.23 2.44
CA ARG A 75 -6.05 -16.41 1.08
C ARG A 75 -7.41 -15.74 0.95
N ARG A 76 -8.28 -15.91 1.95
CA ARG A 76 -9.60 -15.29 1.95
C ARG A 76 -9.49 -13.76 1.91
N GLU A 77 -8.63 -13.18 2.73
CA GLU A 77 -8.45 -11.73 2.77
C GLU A 77 -7.86 -11.20 1.46
N ALA A 78 -6.92 -11.92 0.85
CA ALA A 78 -6.36 -11.54 -0.45
C ALA A 78 -7.43 -11.56 -1.55
N GLU A 79 -8.31 -12.56 -1.57
CA GLU A 79 -9.42 -12.60 -2.52
C GLU A 79 -10.38 -11.44 -2.31
N GLU A 80 -10.68 -11.09 -1.06
CA GLU A 80 -11.51 -9.93 -0.74
C GLU A 80 -10.88 -8.63 -1.24
N MET A 81 -9.56 -8.48 -1.10
CA MET A 81 -8.86 -7.31 -1.64
C MET A 81 -9.03 -7.21 -3.16
N LEU A 82 -8.96 -8.33 -3.87
CA LEU A 82 -9.17 -8.35 -5.32
C LEU A 82 -10.60 -7.95 -5.69
N ASN A 83 -11.56 -8.24 -4.83
CA ASN A 83 -12.97 -7.90 -5.07
C ASN A 83 -13.30 -6.46 -4.68
N GLN A 84 -12.66 -5.93 -3.65
CA GLN A 84 -13.02 -4.65 -3.05
C GLN A 84 -12.25 -3.46 -3.61
N PHE A 85 -11.02 -3.68 -4.10
CA PHE A 85 -10.15 -2.61 -4.58
C PHE A 85 -9.83 -2.75 -6.06
N VAL A 86 -9.55 -1.62 -6.70
CA VAL A 86 -8.90 -1.64 -8.01
C VAL A 86 -7.44 -2.00 -7.80
N VAL A 87 -6.99 -3.07 -8.46
CA VAL A 87 -5.62 -3.55 -8.38
C VAL A 87 -4.87 -3.15 -9.64
N LEU A 88 -3.67 -2.59 -9.46
CA LEU A 88 -2.80 -2.17 -10.54
C LEU A 88 -1.73 -3.25 -10.76
N TYR A 89 -1.55 -3.69 -12.00
CA TYR A 89 -0.67 -4.80 -12.32
C TYR A 89 0.66 -4.31 -12.90
N PRO A 90 1.73 -5.12 -12.76
CA PRO A 90 3.04 -4.73 -13.25
C PRO A 90 3.13 -4.78 -14.78
N SER A 91 4.11 -4.05 -15.31
CA SER A 91 4.43 -4.02 -16.74
C SER A 91 5.92 -3.76 -16.90
N GLU A 92 6.43 -3.96 -18.11
CA GLU A 92 7.83 -3.62 -18.41
C GLU A 92 8.11 -2.14 -18.11
N ALA A 93 7.17 -1.25 -18.45
CA ALA A 93 7.31 0.19 -18.22
C ALA A 93 7.49 0.50 -16.73
N ILE A 94 6.76 -0.19 -15.85
CA ILE A 94 6.91 -0.03 -14.39
C ILE A 94 8.31 -0.46 -13.94
N VAL A 95 8.83 -1.58 -14.45
CA VAL A 95 10.18 -2.04 -14.10
C VAL A 95 11.21 -1.00 -14.52
N ARG A 96 11.10 -0.46 -15.73
CA ARG A 96 12.02 0.57 -16.22
C ARG A 96 11.94 1.85 -15.39
N THR A 97 10.74 2.27 -15.00
CA THR A 97 10.53 3.42 -14.11
C THR A 97 11.14 3.17 -12.73
N ALA A 98 10.97 1.96 -12.19
CA ALA A 98 11.55 1.57 -10.91
C ALA A 98 13.09 1.64 -10.93
N LEU A 99 13.71 1.18 -12.00
CA LEU A 99 15.16 1.24 -12.15
C LEU A 99 15.67 2.69 -12.12
N ARG A 100 14.97 3.59 -12.81
CA ARG A 100 15.32 5.02 -12.81
C ARG A 100 15.10 5.65 -11.44
N GLY A 101 13.99 5.32 -10.78
CA GLY A 101 13.67 5.87 -9.46
C GLY A 101 14.63 5.39 -8.38
N ALA A 102 15.05 4.12 -8.43
CA ALA A 102 16.03 3.59 -7.49
C ALA A 102 17.33 4.39 -7.54
N ALA A 103 17.79 4.71 -8.75
CA ALA A 103 19.01 5.51 -8.95
C ALA A 103 18.80 6.99 -8.54
N ALA A 104 17.68 7.60 -8.97
CA ALA A 104 17.42 9.02 -8.75
C ALA A 104 17.16 9.37 -7.29
N TYR A 105 16.47 8.51 -6.55
CA TYR A 105 16.03 8.77 -5.19
C TYR A 105 16.69 7.87 -4.16
N GLN A 106 17.59 7.00 -4.59
CA GLN A 106 18.32 6.06 -3.72
C GLN A 106 17.35 5.19 -2.89
N LEU A 107 16.28 4.76 -3.53
CA LEU A 107 15.29 3.88 -2.92
C LEU A 107 15.76 2.43 -2.96
N SER A 108 15.33 1.63 -1.98
CA SER A 108 15.47 0.18 -2.07
C SER A 108 14.73 -0.32 -3.32
N TRP A 109 15.08 -1.51 -3.79
CA TRP A 109 14.46 -2.05 -5.02
C TRP A 109 12.94 -2.21 -4.88
N PHE A 110 12.47 -2.73 -3.75
CA PHE A 110 11.03 -2.91 -3.53
C PHE A 110 10.30 -1.57 -3.37
N ASP A 111 10.91 -0.59 -2.69
CA ASP A 111 10.33 0.75 -2.55
C ASP A 111 10.28 1.47 -3.89
N ALA A 112 11.32 1.32 -4.71
CA ALA A 112 11.35 1.89 -6.05
C ALA A 112 10.24 1.30 -6.93
N HIS A 113 9.98 0.01 -6.79
CA HIS A 113 8.88 -0.66 -7.50
C HIS A 113 7.53 -0.10 -7.10
N LEU A 114 7.30 0.04 -5.79
CA LEU A 114 6.06 0.59 -5.26
C LEU A 114 5.84 2.02 -5.76
N TRP A 115 6.86 2.86 -5.65
CA TRP A 115 6.81 4.22 -6.18
C TRP A 115 6.51 4.24 -7.68
N ALA A 116 7.11 3.31 -8.44
CA ALA A 116 6.95 3.25 -9.89
C ALA A 116 5.51 2.98 -10.33
N TYR A 117 4.76 2.18 -9.55
CA TYR A 117 3.32 2.02 -9.80
C TYR A 117 2.60 3.35 -9.73
N ALA A 118 2.87 4.14 -8.68
CA ALA A 118 2.22 5.44 -8.51
C ALA A 118 2.60 6.40 -9.65
N GLU A 119 3.87 6.47 -9.98
CA GLU A 119 4.36 7.34 -11.04
C GLU A 119 3.78 6.95 -12.41
N HIS A 120 3.79 5.67 -12.71
CA HIS A 120 3.34 5.15 -14.01
C HIS A 120 1.83 5.35 -14.21
N TYR A 121 1.03 5.11 -13.18
CA TYR A 121 -0.43 5.23 -13.26
C TYR A 121 -0.94 6.64 -12.95
N GLY A 122 -0.04 7.60 -12.75
CA GLY A 122 -0.44 8.99 -12.49
C GLY A 122 -1.09 9.21 -11.14
N MET A 123 -0.78 8.37 -10.15
CA MET A 123 -1.26 8.53 -8.79
C MET A 123 -0.48 9.64 -8.10
N ARG A 124 -1.17 10.56 -7.45
CA ARG A 124 -0.52 11.70 -6.80
C ARG A 124 0.00 11.39 -5.41
N GLU A 125 -0.57 10.38 -4.76
CA GLU A 125 -0.21 10.03 -3.39
C GLU A 125 0.10 8.54 -3.26
N LEU A 126 1.12 8.27 -2.44
CA LEU A 126 1.50 6.94 -1.99
C LEU A 126 1.43 6.92 -0.47
N LEU A 127 0.60 6.06 0.09
CA LEU A 127 0.43 5.91 1.53
C LEU A 127 1.37 4.81 2.03
N SER A 128 2.43 5.23 2.74
CA SER A 128 3.47 4.32 3.23
C SER A 128 4.19 4.92 4.42
N GLU A 129 4.61 4.10 5.37
CA GLU A 129 5.47 4.52 6.47
C GLU A 129 6.98 4.37 6.15
N ASP A 130 7.32 3.76 5.01
CA ASP A 130 8.71 3.41 4.68
C ASP A 130 9.48 4.50 3.94
N PHE A 131 8.80 5.57 3.53
CA PHE A 131 9.38 6.71 2.83
C PHE A 131 9.40 7.92 3.76
N GLN A 132 10.04 9.02 3.29
CA GLN A 132 9.97 10.28 4.03
C GLN A 132 8.58 10.90 3.92
N HIS A 133 7.96 11.13 5.07
CA HIS A 133 6.62 11.72 5.14
C HIS A 133 6.59 13.09 4.47
N GLU A 134 5.58 13.30 3.63
CA GLU A 134 5.30 14.52 2.87
C GLU A 134 6.33 14.89 1.81
N ARG A 135 7.30 14.01 1.54
CA ARG A 135 8.28 14.25 0.49
C ARG A 135 7.68 13.94 -0.90
N MET A 136 8.06 14.76 -1.88
CA MET A 136 7.76 14.50 -3.29
C MET A 136 8.86 13.64 -3.91
N TYR A 137 8.45 12.56 -4.56
CA TYR A 137 9.33 11.73 -5.39
C TYR A 137 8.79 11.79 -6.82
N GLY A 138 9.41 12.61 -7.67
CA GLY A 138 8.83 12.92 -8.98
C GLY A 138 7.48 13.61 -8.81
N SER A 139 6.44 13.06 -9.39
CA SER A 139 5.07 13.59 -9.28
C SER A 139 4.28 12.99 -8.10
N VAL A 140 4.89 12.11 -7.32
CA VAL A 140 4.22 11.36 -6.25
C VAL A 140 4.59 11.93 -4.90
N ARG A 141 3.59 12.30 -4.11
CA ARG A 141 3.77 12.70 -2.72
C ARG A 141 3.57 11.48 -1.82
N VAL A 142 4.54 11.22 -0.95
CA VAL A 142 4.39 10.15 0.05
C VAL A 142 3.75 10.74 1.31
N VAL A 143 2.75 10.04 1.82
CA VAL A 143 2.08 10.37 3.08
C VAL A 143 2.16 9.16 3.99
N ASP A 144 2.73 9.34 5.18
CA ASP A 144 2.70 8.31 6.21
C ASP A 144 1.40 8.47 7.00
N PRO A 145 0.41 7.57 6.80
CA PRO A 145 -0.89 7.73 7.44
C PRO A 145 -0.83 7.54 8.95
N PHE A 146 0.26 6.97 9.47
CA PHE A 146 0.43 6.72 10.90
C PHE A 146 1.05 7.91 11.63
N GLN A 147 1.59 8.89 10.92
CA GLN A 147 2.10 10.13 11.50
C GLN A 147 1.04 11.24 11.56
N ILE A 148 -0.04 11.09 10.79
CA ILE A 148 -1.10 12.08 10.79
C ILE A 148 -1.95 11.87 12.05
N GLN A 149 -1.94 12.85 12.94
CA GLN A 149 -2.79 12.85 14.13
C GLN A 149 -4.07 13.59 13.80
N SER A 150 -5.18 12.92 14.00
CA SER A 150 -6.48 13.56 13.86
C SER A 150 -6.78 14.43 15.08
#